data_431732d5ac7ab53692311e886bc12924
#
_entry.id   431732d5ac7ab53692311e886bc12924
#
_cell.length_a   1.000
_cell.length_b   1.000
_cell.length_c   1.000
_cell.angle_alpha   90.00
_cell.angle_beta   90.00
_cell.angle_gamma   90.00
#
_symmetry.space_group_name_H-M   'P 1'
#
loop_
_entity.id
_entity.type
_entity.pdbx_description
1 polymer ?
#
loop_
_entity_poly.entity_id
_entity_poly.type
_entity_poly.pdbx_seq_one_letter_code
_entity_poly.pdbx_strand_id
1 'polypeptide(L)' 'MENNIFHVLIVDDDDRIRDLLKDYLTDNNYIVSTAENADRAKERLKYL' A
#
# COMPACT_ATOMS: atom_id res chain seq x y z
N MET A 1 -24.95 0.31 8.26
CA MET A 1 -24.02 0.61 7.18
C MET A 1 -22.69 -0.07 7.42
N GLU A 2 -22.16 -0.68 6.40
CA GLU A 2 -20.88 -1.33 6.51
C GLU A 2 -19.75 -0.41 6.11
N ASN A 3 -18.67 -0.49 6.86
CA ASN A 3 -17.44 0.20 6.51
C ASN A 3 -16.50 -0.79 5.87
N ASN A 4 -16.40 -0.72 4.56
CA ASN A 4 -15.48 -1.57 3.85
C ASN A 4 -14.10 -0.93 3.89
N ILE A 5 -13.18 -1.62 4.55
CA ILE A 5 -11.80 -1.16 4.62
C ILE A 5 -10.99 -1.97 3.63
N PHE A 6 -10.39 -1.30 2.68
CA PHE A 6 -9.58 -1.95 1.67
C PHE A 6 -8.11 -1.81 2.00
N HIS A 7 -7.38 -2.86 1.75
CA HIS A 7 -5.95 -2.86 1.92
C HIS A 7 -5.31 -2.76 0.53
N VAL A 8 -4.46 -1.77 0.35
CA VAL A 8 -3.79 -1.49 -0.93
C VAL A 8 -2.30 -1.73 -0.77
N LEU A 9 -1.73 -2.47 -1.70
CA LEU A 9 -0.29 -2.67 -1.75
C LEU A 9 0.27 -1.89 -2.92
N ILE A 10 1.18 -0.96 -2.63
CA ILE A 10 1.85 -0.15 -3.64
C ILE A 10 3.23 -0.73 -3.89
N VAL A 11 3.51 -1.05 -5.14
CA VAL A 11 4.81 -1.59 -5.54
C VAL A 11 5.45 -0.63 -6.54
N ASP A 12 6.53 0.01 -6.13
CA ASP A 12 7.25 0.96 -6.99
C ASP A 12 8.65 1.13 -6.43
N ASP A 13 9.64 1.23 -7.30
CA ASP A 13 11.03 1.42 -6.87
C ASP A 13 11.37 2.87 -6.52
N ASP A 14 10.46 3.81 -6.78
CA ASP A 14 10.65 5.21 -6.47
C ASP A 14 10.06 5.53 -5.09
N ASP A 15 10.91 5.88 -4.13
CA ASP A 15 10.49 6.19 -2.77
C ASP A 15 9.50 7.34 -2.71
N ARG A 16 9.71 8.35 -3.55
CA ARG A 16 8.86 9.54 -3.54
C ARG A 16 7.45 9.22 -4.02
N ILE A 17 7.36 8.39 -5.05
CA ILE A 17 6.07 7.96 -5.59
C ILE A 17 5.33 7.12 -4.56
N ARG A 18 6.04 6.17 -3.92
CA ARG A 18 5.42 5.35 -2.89
C ARG A 18 4.86 6.20 -1.75
N ASP A 19 5.65 7.16 -1.28
CA ASP A 19 5.22 8.01 -0.16
C ASP A 19 4.03 8.87 -0.55
N LEU A 20 4.04 9.44 -1.75
CA LEU A 20 2.95 10.28 -2.23
C LEU A 20 1.65 9.50 -2.32
N LEU A 21 1.70 8.32 -2.93
CA LEU A 21 0.52 7.48 -3.07
C LEU A 21 0.03 6.95 -1.73
N LYS A 22 0.95 6.60 -0.85
CA LYS A 22 0.59 6.15 0.48
C LYS A 22 -0.17 7.23 1.24
N ASP A 23 0.33 8.46 1.20
CA ASP A 23 -0.33 9.57 1.89
C ASP A 23 -1.71 9.82 1.31
N TYR A 24 -1.82 9.84 -0.02
CA TYR A 24 -3.08 10.07 -0.69
C TYR A 24 -4.12 9.01 -0.32
N LEU A 25 -3.73 7.74 -0.40
CA LEU A 25 -4.65 6.65 -0.13
C LEU A 25 -5.00 6.54 1.35
N THR A 26 -4.05 6.82 2.23
CA THR A 26 -4.30 6.84 3.66
C THR A 26 -5.33 7.92 4.01
N ASP A 27 -5.21 9.07 3.37
CA ASP A 27 -6.17 10.17 3.57
C ASP A 27 -7.57 9.80 3.08
N ASN A 28 -7.66 8.84 2.18
CA ASN A 28 -8.94 8.35 1.67
C ASN A 28 -9.40 7.05 2.36
N ASN A 29 -8.87 6.80 3.55
CA ASN A 29 -9.31 5.72 4.43
C ASN A 29 -8.96 4.32 3.93
N TYR A 30 -7.90 4.19 3.13
CA TYR A 30 -7.36 2.88 2.79
C TYR A 30 -6.26 2.50 3.77
N ILE A 31 -6.11 1.22 4.00
CA ILE A 31 -4.93 0.71 4.70
C ILE A 31 -3.89 0.43 3.63
N VAL A 32 -2.70 1.00 3.79
CA VAL A 32 -1.70 0.97 2.73
C VAL A 32 -0.43 0.28 3.21
N SER A 33 0.04 -0.68 2.41
CA SER A 33 1.37 -1.25 2.55
C SER A 33 2.17 -0.89 1.31
N THR A 34 3.48 -0.82 1.45
CA THR A 34 4.34 -0.46 0.33
C THR A 34 5.45 -1.49 0.17
N ALA A 35 5.92 -1.64 -1.05
CA ALA A 35 7.05 -2.50 -1.36
C ALA A 35 7.86 -1.85 -2.49
N GLU A 36 9.16 -2.00 -2.43
CA GLU A 36 10.05 -1.39 -3.43
C GLU A 36 10.21 -2.25 -4.68
N ASN A 37 9.87 -3.54 -4.59
CA ASN A 37 9.97 -4.45 -5.73
C ASN A 37 9.04 -5.64 -5.53
N ALA A 38 9.00 -6.51 -6.55
CA ALA A 38 8.09 -7.66 -6.53
C ALA A 38 8.41 -8.67 -5.42
N ASP A 39 9.68 -8.86 -5.11
CA ASP A 39 10.06 -9.80 -4.04
C ASP A 39 9.57 -9.30 -2.69
N ARG A 40 9.72 -8.02 -2.42
CA ARG A 40 9.21 -7.43 -1.19
C ARG A 40 7.69 -7.45 -1.15
N ALA A 41 7.06 -7.26 -2.30
CA ALA A 41 5.60 -7.34 -2.39
C ALA A 41 5.11 -8.73 -2.00
N LYS A 42 5.79 -9.77 -2.45
CA LYS A 42 5.42 -11.14 -2.09
C LYS A 42 5.54 -11.38 -0.59
N GLU A 43 6.58 -10.84 0.03
CA GLU A 43 6.72 -10.94 1.48
C GLU A 43 5.59 -10.24 2.20
N ARG A 44 5.20 -9.05 1.72
CA ARG A 44 4.10 -8.30 2.33
C ARG A 44 2.80 -9.07 2.26
N LEU A 45 2.55 -9.73 1.12
CA LEU A 45 1.30 -10.47 0.92
C LEU A 45 1.13 -11.64 1.89
N LYS A 46 2.21 -12.15 2.45
CA LYS A 46 2.13 -13.21 3.44
C LYS A 46 1.46 -12.75 4.73
N TYR A 47 1.42 -11.46 4.97
CA TYR A 47 0.94 -10.89 6.22
C TYR A 47 -0.32 -10.05 6.05
N LEU A 48 -0.88 -10.04 4.88
CA LEU A 48 -2.11 -9.26 4.60
C LEU A 48 -3.38 -10.06 4.80
#